data_d97dab90895f7f44bea9122c69ef78a0
#
_entry.id   d97dab90895f7f44bea9122c69ef78a0
#
_cell.length_a   1.000
_cell.length_b   1.000
_cell.length_c   1.000
_cell.angle_alpha   90.00
_cell.angle_beta   90.00
_cell.angle_gamma   90.00
#
_symmetry.space_group_name_H-M   'P 1'
#
loop_
_entity.id
_entity.type
_entity.pdbx_description
1 polymer ?
#
loop_
_entity_poly.entity_id
_entity_poly.type
_entity_poly.pdbx_seq_one_letter_code
_entity_poly.pdbx_strand_id
1 'polypeptide(L)'
;RGLHLFRIHSWTPLYVNTDVLNNISYENFYNVVSPGASIYTQNSLGTAEGMLGYSYHGGFHSGHMRFAYRGFYPVFEFRADLNDRDKQRITLVAGDLFNPEMVADTVKGSPYLSASLLTYFPLNLSSGGWSRGLIPKLNWRYSNDSYYSFREGRYQDYQHITVGLQYYQVQRMALRNLFPKWGFGANLQFNMMPFAGENFGSTLYFNAYGYIPGLMKNPGIRLSFAYQRQMSEGKRYLMRNLASSPRGHAAHYSINYTSLSPDY
;
A
#
# COMPACT_ATOMS: atom_id res chain seq x y z
N ARG A 1 31.07 -13.39 -7.56
CA ARG A 1 30.19 -13.94 -6.51
C ARG A 1 28.79 -13.30 -6.46
N GLY A 2 28.56 -12.09 -7.00
CA GLY A 2 27.23 -11.43 -7.02
C GLY A 2 26.20 -11.97 -8.05
N LEU A 3 26.63 -12.71 -9.05
CA LEU A 3 25.77 -13.27 -10.11
C LEU A 3 24.82 -14.39 -9.65
N HIS A 4 25.04 -14.96 -8.46
CA HIS A 4 24.18 -16.01 -7.90
C HIS A 4 22.86 -15.48 -7.30
N LEU A 5 22.68 -14.18 -7.15
CA LEU A 5 21.43 -13.57 -6.67
C LEU A 5 20.31 -13.55 -7.71
N PHE A 6 20.68 -13.58 -9.01
CA PHE A 6 19.73 -13.45 -10.13
C PHE A 6 19.87 -14.63 -11.10
N ARG A 7 19.28 -15.76 -10.75
CA ARG A 7 19.17 -16.89 -11.67
C ARG A 7 17.78 -16.90 -12.29
N ILE A 8 17.70 -16.71 -13.62
CA ILE A 8 16.43 -16.84 -14.34
C ILE A 8 15.98 -18.29 -14.23
N HIS A 9 14.78 -18.51 -13.70
CA HIS A 9 14.22 -19.85 -13.55
C HIS A 9 12.96 -20.06 -14.40
N SER A 10 12.26 -18.98 -14.78
CA SER A 10 11.04 -19.08 -15.57
C SER A 10 10.74 -17.77 -16.30
N TRP A 11 9.91 -17.87 -17.33
CA TRP A 11 9.35 -16.74 -18.05
C TRP A 11 7.91 -17.04 -18.46
N THR A 12 7.13 -15.99 -18.69
CA THR A 12 5.76 -16.12 -19.22
C THR A 12 5.57 -15.12 -20.37
N PRO A 13 4.80 -15.48 -21.43
CA PRO A 13 4.46 -14.58 -22.52
C PRO A 13 3.29 -13.62 -22.15
N LEU A 14 3.05 -13.41 -20.88
CA LEU A 14 2.03 -12.53 -20.31
C LEU A 14 2.61 -11.82 -19.10
N TYR A 15 2.14 -10.61 -18.84
CA TYR A 15 2.41 -9.93 -17.60
C TYR A 15 1.28 -10.21 -16.60
N VAL A 16 1.62 -10.68 -15.40
CA VAL A 16 0.67 -10.91 -14.30
C VAL A 16 0.91 -9.86 -13.21
N ASN A 17 -0.07 -9.02 -12.98
CA ASN A 17 0.00 -8.01 -11.94
C ASN A 17 -0.29 -8.64 -10.57
N THR A 18 0.77 -9.00 -9.84
CA THR A 18 0.68 -9.63 -8.52
C THR A 18 0.06 -8.73 -7.44
N ASP A 19 0.12 -7.40 -7.63
CA ASP A 19 -0.47 -6.45 -6.68
C ASP A 19 -2.00 -6.45 -6.74
N VAL A 20 -2.56 -6.67 -7.92
CA VAL A 20 -4.01 -6.82 -8.14
C VAL A 20 -4.50 -8.18 -7.64
N LEU A 21 -3.70 -9.24 -7.72
CA LEU A 21 -4.07 -10.57 -7.24
C LEU A 21 -4.48 -10.60 -5.75
N ASN A 22 -3.83 -9.77 -4.93
CA ASN A 22 -4.13 -9.69 -3.50
C ASN A 22 -5.41 -8.90 -3.18
N ASN A 23 -5.93 -8.13 -4.15
CA ASN A 23 -7.08 -7.23 -4.00
C ASN A 23 -8.02 -7.34 -5.20
N ILE A 24 -8.28 -8.56 -5.67
CA ILE A 24 -9.20 -8.79 -6.80
C ILE A 24 -10.60 -8.33 -6.40
N SER A 25 -11.14 -7.43 -7.19
CA SER A 25 -12.54 -7.00 -7.15
C SER A 25 -13.18 -7.23 -8.52
N TYR A 26 -14.52 -7.18 -8.56
CA TYR A 26 -15.25 -7.32 -9.82
C TYR A 26 -14.89 -6.24 -10.85
N GLU A 27 -14.40 -5.11 -10.38
CA GLU A 27 -14.02 -3.97 -11.22
C GLU A 27 -12.60 -4.06 -11.79
N ASN A 28 -11.70 -4.85 -11.19
CA ASN A 28 -10.28 -4.87 -11.56
C ASN A 28 -9.74 -6.25 -11.95
N PHE A 29 -10.57 -7.30 -11.96
CA PHE A 29 -10.09 -8.65 -12.27
C PHE A 29 -9.47 -8.76 -13.67
N TYR A 30 -9.93 -7.97 -14.65
CA TYR A 30 -9.40 -7.94 -16.02
C TYR A 30 -8.01 -7.26 -16.10
N ASN A 31 -7.59 -6.54 -15.07
CA ASN A 31 -6.26 -5.93 -14.98
C ASN A 31 -5.20 -6.86 -14.36
N VAL A 32 -5.60 -8.07 -13.97
CA VAL A 32 -4.67 -9.06 -13.39
C VAL A 32 -3.67 -9.54 -14.42
N VAL A 33 -4.10 -9.73 -15.66
CA VAL A 33 -3.29 -10.24 -16.76
C VAL A 33 -3.33 -9.28 -17.93
N SER A 34 -2.15 -8.90 -18.42
CA SER A 34 -2.01 -8.03 -19.58
C SER A 34 -1.14 -8.69 -20.65
N PRO A 35 -1.35 -8.41 -21.96
CA PRO A 35 -0.41 -8.77 -22.99
C PRO A 35 0.99 -8.24 -22.66
N GLY A 36 2.02 -9.09 -22.79
CA GLY A 36 3.36 -8.68 -22.41
C GLY A 36 4.29 -9.87 -22.23
N ALA A 37 5.29 -9.69 -21.38
CA ALA A 37 6.21 -10.77 -21.00
C ALA A 37 6.72 -10.53 -19.59
N SER A 38 7.00 -11.62 -18.86
CA SER A 38 7.61 -11.55 -17.54
C SER A 38 8.74 -12.56 -17.42
N ILE A 39 9.82 -12.14 -16.77
CA ILE A 39 10.98 -12.97 -16.44
C ILE A 39 11.09 -13.03 -14.93
N TYR A 40 11.21 -14.23 -14.40
CA TYR A 40 11.33 -14.48 -12.96
C TYR A 40 12.73 -14.97 -12.63
N THR A 41 13.29 -14.41 -11.56
CA THR A 41 14.61 -14.78 -11.07
C THR A 41 14.50 -15.19 -9.60
N GLN A 42 15.25 -16.22 -9.23
CA GLN A 42 15.33 -16.66 -7.85
C GLN A 42 16.73 -17.20 -7.58
N ASN A 43 17.28 -16.91 -6.40
CA ASN A 43 18.54 -17.55 -6.00
C ASN A 43 18.28 -18.98 -5.50
N SER A 44 19.34 -19.79 -5.41
CA SER A 44 19.27 -21.21 -4.99
C SER A 44 18.71 -21.41 -3.58
N LEU A 45 18.79 -20.41 -2.71
CA LEU A 45 18.31 -20.45 -1.34
C LEU A 45 16.88 -19.92 -1.17
N GLY A 46 16.25 -19.38 -2.23
CA GLY A 46 14.94 -18.75 -2.14
C GLY A 46 14.91 -17.44 -1.32
N THR A 47 16.08 -16.87 -1.00
CA THR A 47 16.17 -15.64 -0.21
C THR A 47 16.14 -14.38 -1.05
N ALA A 48 16.38 -14.47 -2.35
CA ALA A 48 16.28 -13.39 -3.31
C ALA A 48 15.35 -13.79 -4.45
N GLU A 49 14.30 -13.02 -4.65
CA GLU A 49 13.30 -13.21 -5.70
C GLU A 49 13.19 -11.92 -6.52
N GLY A 50 13.12 -12.05 -7.84
CA GLY A 50 12.99 -10.90 -8.72
C GLY A 50 12.04 -11.19 -9.86
N MET A 51 11.40 -10.14 -10.37
CA MET A 51 10.58 -10.15 -11.57
C MET A 51 10.91 -8.90 -12.39
N LEU A 52 11.11 -9.09 -13.68
CA LEU A 52 11.10 -8.04 -14.67
C LEU A 52 9.94 -8.31 -15.62
N GLY A 53 9.07 -7.32 -15.77
CA GLY A 53 7.88 -7.44 -16.59
C GLY A 53 7.78 -6.31 -17.61
N TYR A 54 7.22 -6.64 -18.76
CA TYR A 54 6.73 -5.70 -19.74
C TYR A 54 5.25 -5.97 -19.95
N SER A 55 4.45 -4.92 -20.04
CA SER A 55 3.03 -5.03 -20.36
C SER A 55 2.59 -3.98 -21.37
N TYR A 56 1.55 -4.32 -22.12
CA TYR A 56 0.83 -3.39 -22.97
C TYR A 56 -0.63 -3.36 -22.53
N HIS A 57 -1.07 -2.21 -21.99
CA HIS A 57 -2.42 -2.02 -21.50
C HIS A 57 -2.87 -0.58 -21.72
N GLY A 58 -4.11 -0.39 -22.22
CA GLY A 58 -4.70 0.94 -22.38
C GLY A 58 -3.91 1.91 -23.27
N GLY A 59 -3.08 1.40 -24.21
CA GLY A 59 -2.21 2.21 -25.07
C GLY A 59 -0.82 2.50 -24.47
N PHE A 60 -0.53 2.01 -23.27
CA PHE A 60 0.76 2.21 -22.59
C PHE A 60 1.68 0.99 -22.78
N HIS A 61 2.91 1.26 -23.13
CA HIS A 61 4.03 0.30 -23.07
C HIS A 61 4.72 0.46 -21.73
N SER A 62 4.53 -0.49 -20.84
CA SER A 62 4.90 -0.37 -19.44
C SER A 62 6.02 -1.33 -19.05
N GLY A 63 6.93 -0.87 -18.22
CA GLY A 63 7.98 -1.68 -17.62
C GLY A 63 7.74 -1.86 -16.11
N HIS A 64 7.97 -3.06 -15.60
CA HIS A 64 7.75 -3.41 -14.21
C HIS A 64 8.95 -4.12 -13.62
N MET A 65 9.35 -3.74 -12.43
CA MET A 65 10.41 -4.38 -11.67
C MET A 65 9.93 -4.66 -10.25
N ARG A 66 10.12 -5.89 -9.80
CA ARG A 66 9.86 -6.31 -8.42
C ARG A 66 11.07 -7.08 -7.93
N PHE A 67 11.52 -6.80 -6.72
CA PHE A 67 12.63 -7.49 -6.10
C PHE A 67 12.38 -7.64 -4.61
N ALA A 68 12.52 -8.85 -4.08
CA ALA A 68 12.42 -9.12 -2.65
C ALA A 68 13.68 -9.84 -2.19
N TYR A 69 14.25 -9.38 -1.07
CA TYR A 69 15.40 -9.98 -0.44
C TYR A 69 15.12 -10.30 1.02
N ARG A 70 15.19 -11.59 1.35
CA ARG A 70 14.91 -12.16 2.68
C ARG A 70 16.14 -12.84 3.30
N GLY A 71 17.31 -12.61 2.75
CA GLY A 71 18.58 -13.20 3.23
C GLY A 71 19.15 -12.51 4.47
N PHE A 72 18.67 -11.31 4.78
CA PHE A 72 18.93 -10.60 6.01
C PHE A 72 17.68 -10.48 6.87
N TYR A 73 17.88 -10.07 8.07
CA TYR A 73 16.89 -9.54 8.96
C TYR A 73 17.20 -8.03 9.11
N PRO A 74 16.56 -7.13 8.41
CA PRO A 74 15.19 -7.08 7.85
C PRO A 74 15.00 -7.66 6.44
N VAL A 75 13.73 -7.80 6.03
CA VAL A 75 13.30 -8.08 4.66
C VAL A 75 13.23 -6.77 3.87
N PHE A 76 13.71 -6.80 2.64
CA PHE A 76 13.65 -5.68 1.70
C PHE A 76 12.79 -6.05 0.50
N GLU A 77 11.86 -5.18 0.12
CA GLU A 77 11.09 -5.30 -1.11
C GLU A 77 11.19 -4.01 -1.91
N PHE A 78 11.67 -4.11 -3.12
CA PHE A 78 11.76 -3.00 -4.07
C PHE A 78 10.76 -3.21 -5.20
N ARG A 79 10.09 -2.12 -5.61
CA ARG A 79 9.16 -2.08 -6.73
C ARG A 79 9.42 -0.82 -7.55
N ALA A 80 9.38 -0.96 -8.86
CA ALA A 80 9.41 0.17 -9.78
C ALA A 80 8.47 -0.10 -10.95
N ASP A 81 7.73 0.91 -11.36
CA ASP A 81 6.82 0.87 -12.50
C ASP A 81 7.10 2.08 -13.37
N LEU A 82 7.22 1.84 -14.68
CA LEU A 82 7.46 2.83 -15.69
C LEU A 82 6.31 2.82 -16.70
N ASN A 83 5.71 3.98 -16.95
CA ASN A 83 4.72 4.24 -18.00
C ASN A 83 3.49 3.31 -17.96
N ASP A 84 3.03 2.94 -16.75
CA ASP A 84 1.82 2.11 -16.57
C ASP A 84 0.51 2.92 -16.62
N ARG A 85 0.61 4.25 -16.63
CA ARG A 85 -0.47 5.22 -16.78
C ARG A 85 0.06 6.60 -17.17
N ASP A 86 -0.83 7.51 -17.43
CA ASP A 86 -0.47 8.91 -17.61
C ASP A 86 0.03 9.56 -16.32
N LYS A 87 1.03 10.41 -16.46
CA LYS A 87 1.53 11.26 -15.38
C LYS A 87 0.45 12.28 -14.98
N GLN A 88 0.22 12.42 -13.70
CA GLN A 88 -0.74 13.37 -13.12
C GLN A 88 -0.03 14.62 -12.58
N ARG A 89 -0.69 15.76 -12.71
CA ARG A 89 -0.26 17.04 -12.12
C ARG A 89 -1.41 17.58 -11.29
N ILE A 90 -1.17 17.80 -10.01
CA ILE A 90 -2.18 18.33 -9.10
C ILE A 90 -1.94 19.80 -8.84
N THR A 91 -2.96 20.60 -9.11
CA THR A 91 -2.99 22.05 -8.85
C THR A 91 -4.18 22.36 -7.96
N LEU A 92 -4.01 23.27 -7.01
CA LEU A 92 -5.15 23.87 -6.33
C LEU A 92 -5.74 24.93 -7.25
N VAL A 93 -6.98 24.76 -7.62
CA VAL A 93 -7.77 25.85 -8.20
C VAL A 93 -8.27 26.71 -7.05
N ALA A 94 -8.18 28.02 -7.18
CA ALA A 94 -8.69 28.98 -6.21
C ALA A 94 -10.22 28.85 -6.14
N GLY A 95 -10.69 27.90 -5.34
CA GLY A 95 -12.04 27.83 -4.87
C GLY A 95 -12.19 28.67 -3.60
N ASP A 96 -13.37 28.72 -3.04
CA ASP A 96 -13.64 29.36 -1.75
C ASP A 96 -12.58 28.95 -0.72
N LEU A 97 -12.08 29.87 0.10
CA LEU A 97 -11.06 29.65 1.14
C LEU A 97 -11.38 28.45 2.08
N PHE A 98 -12.64 28.02 2.12
CA PHE A 98 -13.14 26.91 2.94
C PHE A 98 -13.28 25.58 2.20
N ASN A 99 -13.14 25.54 0.86
CA ASN A 99 -13.26 24.31 0.08
C ASN A 99 -12.35 24.37 -1.16
N PRO A 100 -11.02 24.20 -0.98
CA PRO A 100 -10.09 24.21 -2.11
C PRO A 100 -10.35 22.99 -3.00
N GLU A 101 -10.74 23.21 -4.23
CA GLU A 101 -10.83 22.13 -5.22
C GLU A 101 -9.43 21.76 -5.70
N MET A 102 -9.08 20.50 -5.55
CA MET A 102 -7.88 19.93 -6.15
C MET A 102 -8.22 19.43 -7.56
N VAL A 103 -7.62 20.02 -8.56
CA VAL A 103 -7.75 19.56 -9.94
C VAL A 103 -6.51 18.75 -10.31
N ALA A 104 -6.74 17.51 -10.73
CA ALA A 104 -5.72 16.68 -11.33
C ALA A 104 -5.75 16.86 -12.85
N ASP A 105 -4.66 17.33 -13.42
CA ASP A 105 -4.48 17.45 -14.86
C ASP A 105 -3.51 16.36 -15.37
N THR A 106 -3.78 15.87 -16.55
CA THR A 106 -2.99 14.82 -17.19
C THR A 106 -1.87 15.41 -18.04
N VAL A 107 -0.63 15.07 -17.74
CA VAL A 107 0.55 15.52 -18.50
C VAL A 107 0.84 14.55 -19.64
N LYS A 108 0.41 14.92 -20.85
CA LYS A 108 0.67 14.11 -22.05
C LYS A 108 2.16 14.13 -22.44
N GLY A 109 2.64 12.99 -22.93
CA GLY A 109 3.99 12.86 -23.50
C GLY A 109 5.14 12.73 -22.48
N SER A 110 4.84 12.67 -21.19
CA SER A 110 5.83 12.39 -20.15
C SER A 110 5.55 11.04 -19.50
N PRO A 111 6.48 10.08 -19.54
CA PRO A 111 6.25 8.77 -18.95
C PRO A 111 6.09 8.88 -17.45
N TYR A 112 5.12 8.15 -16.92
CA TYR A 112 4.96 7.99 -15.48
C TYR A 112 6.07 7.09 -14.92
N LEU A 113 6.60 7.44 -13.76
CA LEU A 113 7.59 6.64 -13.03
C LEU A 113 7.20 6.59 -11.56
N SER A 114 7.14 5.39 -11.00
CA SER A 114 7.05 5.19 -9.57
C SER A 114 8.10 4.21 -9.08
N ALA A 115 8.56 4.40 -7.84
CA ALA A 115 9.45 3.48 -7.16
C ALA A 115 9.07 3.40 -5.69
N SER A 116 9.21 2.22 -5.09
CA SER A 116 9.01 2.04 -3.64
C SER A 116 10.00 1.05 -3.05
N LEU A 117 10.41 1.33 -1.84
CA LEU A 117 11.26 0.47 -1.03
C LEU A 117 10.57 0.23 0.32
N LEU A 118 10.13 -1.00 0.52
CA LEU A 118 9.56 -1.47 1.78
C LEU A 118 10.61 -2.27 2.54
N THR A 119 10.83 -1.92 3.79
CA THR A 119 11.68 -2.64 4.73
C THR A 119 10.87 -3.01 5.95
N TYR A 120 10.91 -4.27 6.37
CA TYR A 120 10.17 -4.71 7.55
C TYR A 120 10.85 -5.86 8.30
N PHE A 121 10.54 -5.98 9.59
CA PHE A 121 11.04 -6.99 10.51
C PHE A 121 9.90 -7.92 10.94
N PRO A 122 9.73 -9.12 10.35
CA PRO A 122 8.66 -10.04 10.71
C PRO A 122 9.02 -10.84 11.98
N LEU A 123 8.89 -10.23 13.15
CA LEU A 123 9.18 -10.88 14.43
C LEU A 123 8.08 -11.89 14.76
N ASN A 124 8.42 -13.16 14.72
CA ASN A 124 7.53 -14.26 15.11
C ASN A 124 7.62 -14.51 16.62
N LEU A 125 6.55 -14.19 17.33
CA LEU A 125 6.42 -14.34 18.79
C LEU A 125 5.44 -15.49 19.14
N SER A 126 5.12 -16.35 18.20
CA SER A 126 4.14 -17.43 18.35
C SER A 126 4.57 -18.44 19.41
N SER A 127 3.64 -18.82 20.28
CA SER A 127 3.85 -19.86 21.29
C SER A 127 2.56 -20.60 21.61
N GLY A 128 2.64 -21.89 21.83
CA GLY A 128 1.50 -22.76 22.16
C GLY A 128 0.39 -22.68 21.11
N GLY A 129 -0.83 -22.48 21.56
CA GLY A 129 -2.02 -22.33 20.69
C GLY A 129 -2.21 -20.94 20.07
N TRP A 130 -1.24 -20.02 20.22
CA TRP A 130 -1.35 -18.63 19.77
C TRP A 130 -0.36 -18.33 18.64
N SER A 131 -0.85 -17.71 17.57
CA SER A 131 -0.03 -17.08 16.55
C SER A 131 0.13 -15.61 16.92
N ARG A 132 1.36 -15.15 17.10
CA ARG A 132 1.71 -13.78 17.48
C ARG A 132 2.79 -13.25 16.58
N GLY A 133 2.67 -11.98 16.20
CA GLY A 133 3.70 -11.31 15.41
C GLY A 133 3.76 -9.83 15.69
N LEU A 134 4.96 -9.30 15.60
CA LEU A 134 5.24 -7.86 15.64
C LEU A 134 6.03 -7.50 14.39
N ILE A 135 5.52 -6.53 13.61
CA ILE A 135 6.09 -6.20 12.31
C ILE A 135 6.29 -4.67 12.23
N PRO A 136 7.44 -4.16 12.68
CA PRO A 136 7.87 -2.82 12.33
C PRO A 136 8.13 -2.73 10.83
N LYS A 137 7.68 -1.65 10.19
CA LYS A 137 7.84 -1.43 8.75
C LYS A 137 8.16 0.03 8.42
N LEU A 138 9.00 0.20 7.41
CA LEU A 138 9.32 1.47 6.79
C LEU A 138 9.10 1.33 5.29
N ASN A 139 8.30 2.21 4.70
CA ASN A 139 8.06 2.26 3.27
C ASN A 139 8.38 3.65 2.75
N TRP A 140 9.34 3.73 1.84
CA TRP A 140 9.59 4.92 1.05
C TRP A 140 8.98 4.72 -0.34
N ARG A 141 8.25 5.73 -0.83
CA ARG A 141 7.65 5.74 -2.16
C ARG A 141 7.96 7.05 -2.87
N TYR A 142 8.41 6.94 -4.08
CA TYR A 142 8.59 8.03 -5.02
C TYR A 142 7.59 7.91 -6.17
N SER A 143 7.10 9.04 -6.64
CA SER A 143 6.32 9.15 -7.87
C SER A 143 6.67 10.47 -8.56
N ASN A 144 6.86 10.43 -9.88
CA ASN A 144 7.04 11.63 -10.68
C ASN A 144 5.73 12.34 -11.06
N ASP A 145 4.57 11.88 -10.55
CA ASP A 145 3.41 12.78 -10.46
C ASP A 145 3.84 14.04 -9.73
N SER A 146 3.22 15.15 -10.04
CA SER A 146 3.68 16.42 -9.48
C SER A 146 2.53 17.21 -8.86
N TYR A 147 2.87 17.97 -7.83
CA TYR A 147 1.99 18.96 -7.20
C TYR A 147 2.64 20.33 -7.26
N TYR A 148 1.82 21.40 -7.29
CA TYR A 148 2.33 22.76 -7.27
C TYR A 148 2.76 23.16 -5.87
N SER A 149 4.05 23.50 -5.70
CA SER A 149 4.59 24.05 -4.47
C SER A 149 4.49 25.56 -4.48
N PHE A 150 3.64 26.13 -3.62
CA PHE A 150 3.43 27.57 -3.54
C PHE A 150 4.64 28.35 -2.99
N ARG A 151 5.47 27.68 -2.19
CA ARG A 151 6.71 28.28 -1.67
C ARG A 151 7.76 28.42 -2.76
N GLU A 152 7.94 27.35 -3.53
CA GLU A 152 8.99 27.33 -4.56
C GLU A 152 8.50 27.86 -5.91
N GLY A 153 7.20 28.09 -6.07
CA GLY A 153 6.60 28.57 -7.31
C GLY A 153 6.74 27.59 -8.48
N ARG A 154 6.95 26.29 -8.21
CA ARG A 154 7.16 25.26 -9.22
C ARG A 154 6.48 23.93 -8.84
N TYR A 155 6.35 23.05 -9.83
CA TYR A 155 5.88 21.69 -9.61
C TYR A 155 7.00 20.81 -9.02
N GLN A 156 6.62 19.98 -8.05
CA GLN A 156 7.50 19.02 -7.38
C GLN A 156 6.93 17.62 -7.44
N ASP A 157 7.82 16.63 -7.49
CA ASP A 157 7.48 15.22 -7.48
C ASP A 157 7.11 14.75 -6.05
N TYR A 158 6.33 13.67 -5.96
CA TYR A 158 5.93 13.10 -4.68
C TYR A 158 7.01 12.21 -4.09
N GLN A 159 7.33 12.45 -2.83
CA GLN A 159 8.09 11.53 -2.00
C GLN A 159 7.35 11.31 -0.69
N HIS A 160 7.03 10.09 -0.42
CA HIS A 160 6.17 9.69 0.69
C HIS A 160 6.89 8.65 1.56
N ILE A 161 6.93 8.89 2.86
CA ILE A 161 7.48 7.96 3.84
C ILE A 161 6.36 7.51 4.77
N THR A 162 6.27 6.19 4.94
CA THR A 162 5.36 5.55 5.89
C THR A 162 6.16 4.77 6.91
N VAL A 163 6.00 5.12 8.17
CA VAL A 163 6.49 4.32 9.30
C VAL A 163 5.31 3.59 9.91
N GLY A 164 5.43 2.29 10.11
CA GLY A 164 4.33 1.48 10.62
C GLY A 164 4.78 0.45 11.64
N LEU A 165 3.84 0.08 12.52
CA LEU A 165 4.00 -0.98 13.49
C LEU A 165 2.71 -1.80 13.49
N GLN A 166 2.83 -3.09 13.16
CA GLN A 166 1.72 -4.02 13.19
C GLN A 166 1.96 -5.07 14.26
N TYR A 167 0.97 -5.30 15.09
CA TYR A 167 0.95 -6.38 16.07
C TYR A 167 -0.30 -7.22 15.87
N TYR A 168 -0.17 -8.53 16.03
CA TYR A 168 -1.31 -9.43 16.09
C TYR A 168 -1.07 -10.56 17.09
N GLN A 169 -2.15 -10.99 17.73
CA GLN A 169 -2.21 -12.19 18.56
C GLN A 169 -3.56 -12.87 18.31
N VAL A 170 -3.53 -14.01 17.66
CA VAL A 170 -4.74 -14.74 17.32
C VAL A 170 -4.60 -16.21 17.74
N GLN A 171 -5.68 -16.76 18.28
CA GLN A 171 -5.73 -18.19 18.60
C GLN A 171 -5.72 -19.01 17.30
N ARG A 172 -4.94 -20.07 17.25
CA ARG A 172 -4.95 -21.00 16.12
C ARG A 172 -6.34 -21.58 15.96
N MET A 173 -6.84 -21.57 14.74
CA MET A 173 -8.20 -22.01 14.43
C MET A 173 -8.20 -23.34 13.68
N ALA A 174 -9.27 -24.10 13.84
CA ALA A 174 -9.55 -25.27 13.02
C ALA A 174 -10.04 -24.82 11.63
N LEU A 175 -9.85 -25.68 10.61
CA LEU A 175 -10.26 -25.41 9.22
C LEU A 175 -11.76 -25.11 9.05
N ARG A 176 -12.59 -25.48 10.02
CA ARG A 176 -14.05 -25.25 9.99
C ARG A 176 -14.48 -23.86 10.48
N ASN A 177 -13.58 -23.12 11.12
CA ASN A 177 -13.91 -21.81 11.68
C ASN A 177 -13.66 -20.73 10.62
N LEU A 178 -14.63 -19.85 10.44
CA LEU A 178 -14.48 -18.69 9.54
C LEU A 178 -13.52 -17.66 10.14
N PHE A 179 -13.61 -17.41 11.45
CA PHE A 179 -12.73 -16.52 12.20
C PHE A 179 -12.10 -17.23 13.41
N PRO A 180 -10.95 -16.75 13.90
CA PRO A 180 -10.42 -17.18 15.18
C PRO A 180 -11.44 -16.97 16.31
N LYS A 181 -11.50 -17.85 17.30
CA LYS A 181 -12.39 -17.68 18.44
C LYS A 181 -11.98 -16.50 19.31
N TRP A 182 -10.67 -16.31 19.47
CA TRP A 182 -10.10 -15.24 20.24
C TRP A 182 -8.91 -14.65 19.50
N GLY A 183 -8.77 -13.37 19.59
CA GLY A 183 -7.61 -12.68 19.04
C GLY A 183 -7.82 -11.19 18.96
N PHE A 184 -6.73 -10.49 18.79
CA PHE A 184 -6.73 -9.09 18.45
C PHE A 184 -5.51 -8.75 17.60
N GLY A 185 -5.61 -7.64 16.89
CA GLY A 185 -4.49 -7.05 16.18
C GLY A 185 -4.63 -5.55 16.15
N ALA A 186 -3.51 -4.88 16.01
CA ALA A 186 -3.42 -3.44 15.87
C ALA A 186 -2.38 -3.07 14.81
N ASN A 187 -2.65 -2.00 14.08
CA ASN A 187 -1.74 -1.42 13.13
C ASN A 187 -1.68 0.10 13.36
N LEU A 188 -0.51 0.60 13.69
CA LEU A 188 -0.21 2.02 13.80
C LEU A 188 0.60 2.42 12.59
N GLN A 189 0.24 3.52 11.94
CA GLN A 189 0.90 4.00 10.76
C GLN A 189 1.02 5.52 10.78
N PHE A 190 2.20 6.01 10.54
CA PHE A 190 2.50 7.43 10.39
C PHE A 190 2.99 7.69 8.97
N ASN A 191 2.30 8.58 8.27
CA ASN A 191 2.63 8.96 6.90
C ASN A 191 3.07 10.42 6.86
N MET A 192 4.13 10.67 6.12
CA MET A 192 4.66 12.02 5.93
C MET A 192 5.24 12.19 4.54
N MET A 193 5.28 13.44 4.08
CA MET A 193 5.98 13.86 2.87
C MET A 193 7.15 14.79 3.29
N PRO A 194 8.36 14.26 3.51
CA PRO A 194 9.43 14.99 4.19
C PRO A 194 9.90 16.23 3.41
N PHE A 195 9.84 16.18 2.08
CA PHE A 195 10.24 17.29 1.21
C PHE A 195 9.09 18.23 0.84
N ALA A 196 7.87 17.90 1.25
CA ALA A 196 6.66 18.63 0.96
C ALA A 196 5.91 19.06 2.23
N GLY A 197 6.56 19.02 3.37
CA GLY A 197 5.97 19.25 4.69
C GLY A 197 5.28 20.59 4.89
N GLU A 198 5.54 21.57 4.02
CA GLU A 198 4.82 22.87 4.01
C GLU A 198 3.50 22.79 3.28
N ASN A 199 3.39 21.92 2.29
CA ASN A 199 2.21 21.76 1.45
C ASN A 199 1.29 20.65 1.96
N PHE A 200 1.87 19.56 2.48
CA PHE A 200 1.14 18.40 2.97
C PHE A 200 1.30 18.23 4.48
N GLY A 201 0.21 17.94 5.16
CA GLY A 201 0.24 17.50 6.55
C GLY A 201 0.67 16.04 6.69
N SER A 202 1.13 15.66 7.89
CA SER A 202 1.35 14.26 8.24
C SER A 202 0.03 13.59 8.64
N THR A 203 -0.06 12.27 8.45
CA THR A 203 -1.25 11.51 8.83
C THR A 203 -0.87 10.43 9.83
N LEU A 204 -1.54 10.44 10.98
CA LEU A 204 -1.51 9.34 11.94
C LEU A 204 -2.75 8.46 11.70
N TYR A 205 -2.52 7.18 11.49
CA TYR A 205 -3.56 6.19 11.31
C TYR A 205 -3.37 5.04 12.30
N PHE A 206 -4.44 4.70 12.98
CA PHE A 206 -4.53 3.57 13.88
C PHE A 206 -5.71 2.69 13.49
N ASN A 207 -5.47 1.40 13.39
CA ASN A 207 -6.52 0.41 13.17
C ASN A 207 -6.33 -0.73 14.17
N ALA A 208 -7.40 -1.15 14.80
CA ALA A 208 -7.42 -2.31 15.67
C ALA A 208 -8.60 -3.21 15.33
N TYR A 209 -8.43 -4.51 15.49
CA TYR A 209 -9.49 -5.47 15.35
C TYR A 209 -9.43 -6.52 16.46
N GLY A 210 -10.58 -7.01 16.85
CA GLY A 210 -10.71 -8.07 17.85
C GLY A 210 -11.63 -9.18 17.36
N TYR A 211 -11.34 -10.41 17.75
CA TYR A 211 -12.17 -11.58 17.52
C TYR A 211 -12.74 -12.09 18.83
N ILE A 212 -14.02 -12.35 18.84
CA ILE A 212 -14.74 -12.98 19.96
C ILE A 212 -15.58 -14.15 19.43
N PRO A 213 -15.86 -15.17 20.25
CA PRO A 213 -16.73 -16.26 19.85
C PRO A 213 -18.13 -15.75 19.50
N GLY A 214 -18.68 -16.25 18.40
CA GLY A 214 -20.08 -15.99 18.05
C GLY A 214 -21.07 -16.80 18.89
N LEU A 215 -22.35 -16.49 18.74
CA LEU A 215 -23.43 -17.19 19.43
C LEU A 215 -23.63 -18.64 19.00
N MET A 216 -23.14 -19.01 17.81
CA MET A 216 -23.20 -20.37 17.26
C MET A 216 -21.84 -21.08 17.34
N LYS A 217 -21.80 -22.40 17.11
CA LYS A 217 -20.57 -23.22 17.26
C LYS A 217 -19.38 -22.79 16.39
N ASN A 218 -19.60 -22.29 15.17
CA ASN A 218 -18.53 -22.06 14.19
C ASN A 218 -18.29 -20.58 13.81
N PRO A 219 -19.29 -19.68 13.76
CA PRO A 219 -19.08 -18.29 13.47
C PRO A 219 -18.40 -17.56 14.64
N GLY A 220 -17.57 -16.61 14.29
CA GLY A 220 -16.96 -15.63 15.21
C GLY A 220 -17.41 -14.24 14.85
N ILE A 221 -17.32 -13.34 15.79
CA ILE A 221 -17.57 -11.91 15.57
C ILE A 221 -16.21 -11.22 15.47
N ARG A 222 -16.04 -10.41 14.43
CA ARG A 222 -14.91 -9.51 14.30
C ARG A 222 -15.39 -8.08 14.52
N LEU A 223 -14.76 -7.38 15.43
CA LEU A 223 -14.95 -5.95 15.63
C LEU A 223 -13.72 -5.22 15.13
N SER A 224 -13.91 -4.25 14.26
CA SER A 224 -12.83 -3.43 13.71
C SER A 224 -13.05 -1.97 14.08
N PHE A 225 -12.00 -1.33 14.56
CA PHE A 225 -11.96 0.10 14.89
C PHE A 225 -10.85 0.75 14.07
N ALA A 226 -11.12 1.89 13.46
CA ALA A 226 -10.08 2.70 12.83
C ALA A 226 -10.22 4.17 13.24
N TYR A 227 -9.07 4.78 13.44
CA TYR A 227 -8.93 6.20 13.74
C TYR A 227 -7.86 6.80 12.84
N GLN A 228 -8.15 7.96 12.27
CA GLN A 228 -7.22 8.73 11.48
C GLN A 228 -7.25 10.18 11.90
N ARG A 229 -6.08 10.79 12.00
CA ARG A 229 -5.91 12.22 12.19
C ARG A 229 -4.90 12.76 11.18
N GLN A 230 -5.30 13.79 10.45
CA GLN A 230 -4.40 14.54 9.58
C GLN A 230 -3.93 15.82 10.27
N MET A 231 -2.63 16.00 10.38
CA MET A 231 -2.01 17.21 10.95
C MET A 231 -1.86 18.25 9.81
N SER A 232 -2.98 18.85 9.44
CA SER A 232 -3.10 19.70 8.25
C SER A 232 -3.19 21.19 8.56
N GLU A 233 -2.99 21.61 9.82
CA GLU A 233 -3.01 23.04 10.19
C GLU A 233 -1.98 23.84 9.38
N GLY A 234 -2.42 24.87 8.66
CA GLY A 234 -1.60 25.67 7.79
C GLY A 234 -1.10 24.97 6.52
N LYS A 235 -1.60 23.76 6.22
CA LYS A 235 -1.24 23.00 5.02
C LYS A 235 -2.28 23.19 3.92
N ARG A 236 -1.82 23.13 2.65
CA ARG A 236 -2.66 23.37 1.47
C ARG A 236 -3.30 22.11 0.91
N TYR A 237 -2.68 20.95 1.12
CA TYR A 237 -3.15 19.67 0.61
C TYR A 237 -3.46 18.68 1.75
N LEU A 238 -4.51 17.93 1.60
CA LEU A 238 -4.84 16.80 2.46
C LEU A 238 -4.38 15.49 1.82
N MET A 239 -3.92 14.57 2.65
CA MET A 239 -3.67 13.20 2.21
C MET A 239 -5.00 12.42 2.13
N ARG A 240 -5.02 11.43 1.25
CA ARG A 240 -6.15 10.51 1.15
C ARG A 240 -6.40 9.78 2.47
N ASN A 241 -7.66 9.60 2.83
CA ASN A 241 -8.02 8.80 3.98
C ASN A 241 -7.54 7.35 3.83
N LEU A 242 -6.92 6.82 4.89
CA LEU A 242 -6.47 5.42 4.99
C LEU A 242 -7.56 4.52 5.56
N ALA A 243 -8.41 5.08 6.43
CA ALA A 243 -9.57 4.37 6.93
C ALA A 243 -10.60 4.19 5.82
N SER A 244 -11.13 2.98 5.70
CA SER A 244 -12.14 2.66 4.69
C SER A 244 -13.43 3.42 4.95
N SER A 245 -14.00 4.01 3.90
CA SER A 245 -15.35 4.57 3.94
C SER A 245 -16.39 3.45 4.07
N PRO A 246 -17.54 3.71 4.71
CA PRO A 246 -18.67 2.78 4.72
C PRO A 246 -19.08 2.41 3.29
N ARG A 247 -19.62 1.21 3.12
CA ARG A 247 -20.10 0.74 1.82
C ARG A 247 -21.18 1.70 1.27
N GLY A 248 -21.07 2.06 0.00
CA GLY A 248 -22.00 2.97 -0.68
C GLY A 248 -21.74 4.45 -0.47
N HIS A 249 -20.71 4.83 0.27
CA HIS A 249 -20.29 6.23 0.40
C HIS A 249 -19.05 6.52 -0.44
N ALA A 250 -19.06 7.67 -1.14
CA ALA A 250 -17.89 8.15 -1.85
C ALA A 250 -16.75 8.43 -0.87
N ALA A 251 -15.52 8.22 -1.32
CA ALA A 251 -14.34 8.60 -0.54
C ALA A 251 -14.35 10.13 -0.35
N HIS A 252 -14.28 10.57 0.88
CA HIS A 252 -14.17 11.98 1.23
C HIS A 252 -12.87 12.24 1.99
N TYR A 253 -12.38 13.46 1.94
CA TYR A 253 -11.22 13.91 2.69
C TYR A 253 -11.68 14.46 4.04
N SER A 254 -11.07 13.99 5.13
CA SER A 254 -11.39 14.46 6.48
C SER A 254 -10.13 14.60 7.32
N ILE A 255 -10.09 15.63 8.17
CA ILE A 255 -8.99 15.87 9.10
C ILE A 255 -8.99 14.80 10.19
N ASN A 256 -10.16 14.51 10.74
CA ASN A 256 -10.35 13.45 11.73
C ASN A 256 -11.41 12.48 11.22
N TYR A 257 -11.10 11.21 11.28
CA TYR A 257 -12.00 10.16 10.85
C TYR A 257 -11.95 8.99 11.82
N THR A 258 -13.12 8.52 12.23
CA THR A 258 -13.26 7.36 13.10
C THR A 258 -14.28 6.42 12.50
N SER A 259 -13.99 5.14 12.46
CA SER A 259 -14.92 4.11 12.01
C SER A 259 -14.93 2.92 12.96
N LEU A 260 -16.12 2.34 13.13
CA LEU A 260 -16.35 1.09 13.84
C LEU A 260 -17.16 0.17 12.92
N SER A 261 -16.68 -1.05 12.72
CA SER A 261 -17.33 -2.03 11.84
C SER A 261 -17.39 -3.39 12.54
N PRO A 262 -18.58 -3.90 12.82
CA PRO A 262 -18.79 -5.29 13.22
C PRO A 262 -18.97 -6.17 11.98
N ASP A 263 -18.30 -7.33 11.96
CA ASP A 263 -18.47 -8.39 10.98
C ASP A 263 -18.86 -9.68 11.69
N TYR A 264 -19.85 -10.41 11.14
CA TYR A 264 -20.36 -11.66 11.72
C TYR A 264 -20.31 -12.80 10.73
#